data_d3033315488b9de5078a5ff3bd18a4eb
#
_entry.id   d3033315488b9de5078a5ff3bd18a4eb
#
_cell.length_a   1.000
_cell.length_b   1.000
_cell.length_c   1.000
_cell.angle_alpha   90.00
_cell.angle_beta   90.00
_cell.angle_gamma   90.00
#
_symmetry.space_group_name_H-M   'P 1'
#
loop_
_entity.id
_entity.type
_entity.pdbx_description
1 polymer ?
#
loop_
_entity_poly.entity_id
_entity_poly.type
_entity_poly.pdbx_seq_one_letter_code
_entity_poly.pdbx_strand_id
1 'polypeptide(L)'
;MQETIRIKTQGRSMVDITAEVEKFISQSNVETGLCNLFIQHTSASLILCENADSDVRSDLENFMQQMVRDGDPLFRHRAEGPDDMPAHIRSVLTSSSLTIPIAKGRCLLGTWQGIYLWEHRFNAHTRNIIVTIQRD
;
A
#
# COMPACT_ATOMS: atom_id res chain seq x y z
N MET A 1 -15.57 -9.08 -10.14
CA MET A 1 -15.27 -9.86 -8.94
C MET A 1 -14.59 -8.95 -7.92
N GLN A 2 -15.03 -8.98 -6.68
CA GLN A 2 -14.52 -8.06 -5.66
C GLN A 2 -14.38 -8.77 -4.33
N GLU A 3 -13.31 -8.51 -3.61
CA GLU A 3 -13.04 -9.11 -2.31
C GLU A 3 -12.19 -8.17 -1.44
N THR A 4 -12.21 -8.39 -0.14
CA THR A 4 -11.38 -7.66 0.80
C THR A 4 -10.20 -8.53 1.22
N ILE A 5 -9.00 -8.00 1.02
CA ILE A 5 -7.77 -8.58 1.57
C ILE A 5 -7.44 -7.85 2.87
N ARG A 6 -7.19 -8.59 3.94
CA ARG A 6 -6.80 -8.05 5.24
C ARG A 6 -5.33 -8.28 5.47
N ILE A 7 -4.58 -7.20 5.69
CA ILE A 7 -3.14 -7.26 5.90
C ILE A 7 -2.84 -6.77 7.32
N LYS A 8 -2.15 -7.61 8.08
CA LYS A 8 -1.65 -7.25 9.41
C LYS A 8 -0.29 -6.58 9.28
N THR A 9 -0.14 -5.41 9.92
CA THR A 9 1.11 -4.65 9.92
C THR A 9 1.75 -4.69 11.30
N GLN A 10 3.05 -4.41 11.35
CA GLN A 10 3.84 -4.39 12.59
C GLN A 10 4.29 -2.97 12.98
N GLY A 11 3.66 -1.95 12.41
CA GLY A 11 4.10 -0.57 12.50
C GLY A 11 4.65 -0.10 11.17
N ARG A 12 5.32 1.05 11.15
CA ARG A 12 5.86 1.65 9.93
C ARG A 12 6.73 0.66 9.18
N SER A 13 6.26 0.30 8.01
CA SER A 13 6.94 -0.66 7.13
C SER A 13 6.22 -0.71 5.79
N MET A 14 6.90 -1.24 4.80
CA MET A 14 6.30 -1.59 3.51
C MET A 14 6.11 -3.10 3.47
N VAL A 15 4.86 -3.53 3.41
CA VAL A 15 4.50 -4.95 3.36
C VAL A 15 4.25 -5.33 1.92
N ASP A 16 5.02 -6.30 1.40
CA ASP A 16 4.82 -6.81 0.05
C ASP A 16 3.54 -7.65 0.00
N ILE A 17 2.57 -7.22 -0.79
CA ILE A 17 1.27 -7.90 -0.94
C ILE A 17 1.08 -8.47 -2.34
N THR A 18 2.15 -8.53 -3.13
CA THR A 18 2.07 -9.00 -4.52
C THR A 18 1.50 -10.41 -4.60
N ALA A 19 1.96 -11.31 -3.72
CA ALA A 19 1.51 -12.72 -3.73
C ALA A 19 0.01 -12.86 -3.43
N GLU A 20 -0.51 -12.08 -2.49
CA GLU A 20 -1.93 -12.08 -2.14
C GLU A 20 -2.79 -11.58 -3.30
N VAL A 21 -2.34 -10.54 -3.99
CA VAL A 21 -3.04 -9.99 -5.16
C VAL A 21 -3.01 -11.01 -6.31
N GLU A 22 -1.85 -11.59 -6.59
CA GLU A 22 -1.71 -12.62 -7.64
C GLU A 22 -2.60 -13.83 -7.36
N LYS A 23 -2.69 -14.26 -6.12
CA LYS A 23 -3.57 -15.36 -5.72
C LYS A 23 -5.03 -15.05 -6.04
N PHE A 24 -5.47 -13.83 -5.72
CA PHE A 24 -6.85 -13.42 -6.00
C PHE A 24 -7.13 -13.38 -7.50
N ILE A 25 -6.20 -12.86 -8.31
CA ILE A 25 -6.32 -12.85 -9.76
C ILE A 25 -6.42 -14.26 -10.31
N SER A 26 -5.56 -15.17 -9.83
CA SER A 26 -5.58 -16.57 -10.22
C SER A 26 -6.95 -17.23 -9.92
N GLN A 27 -7.51 -16.97 -8.76
CA GLN A 27 -8.82 -17.49 -8.36
C GLN A 27 -9.97 -16.92 -9.19
N SER A 28 -9.81 -15.75 -9.77
CA SER A 28 -10.84 -15.10 -10.58
C SER A 28 -11.01 -15.74 -11.95
N ASN A 29 -10.03 -16.49 -12.43
CA ASN A 29 -9.98 -17.06 -13.79
C ASN A 29 -10.05 -15.98 -14.89
N VAL A 30 -9.64 -14.75 -14.61
CA VAL A 30 -9.61 -13.67 -15.59
C VAL A 30 -8.24 -13.67 -16.28
N GLU A 31 -8.25 -13.84 -17.59
CA GLU A 31 -7.02 -13.85 -18.39
C GLU A 31 -6.54 -12.45 -18.76
N THR A 32 -7.46 -11.56 -19.08
CA THR A 32 -7.15 -10.18 -19.49
C THR A 32 -8.14 -9.22 -18.84
N GLY A 33 -7.64 -8.13 -18.31
CA GLY A 33 -8.49 -7.14 -17.66
C GLY A 33 -7.70 -6.17 -16.79
N LEU A 34 -8.38 -5.65 -15.78
CA LEU A 34 -7.80 -4.71 -14.81
C LEU A 34 -8.02 -5.23 -13.38
N CYS A 35 -7.01 -5.06 -12.56
CA CYS A 35 -7.10 -5.26 -11.11
C CYS A 35 -6.99 -3.89 -10.44
N ASN A 36 -8.04 -3.49 -9.74
CA ASN A 36 -8.01 -2.27 -8.92
C ASN A 36 -7.84 -2.65 -7.45
N LEU A 37 -6.93 -1.98 -6.79
CA LEU A 37 -6.70 -2.08 -5.36
C LEU A 37 -7.08 -0.75 -4.71
N PHE A 38 -7.86 -0.79 -3.65
CA PHE A 38 -8.27 0.40 -2.93
C PHE A 38 -8.12 0.17 -1.43
N ILE A 39 -7.32 0.99 -0.74
CA ILE A 39 -7.13 0.89 0.71
C ILE A 39 -8.17 1.75 1.44
N GLN A 40 -8.84 1.16 2.42
CA GLN A 40 -9.93 1.82 3.16
C GLN A 40 -9.42 2.51 4.43
N HIS A 41 -8.31 3.23 4.34
CA HIS A 41 -7.64 3.84 5.49
C HIS A 41 -7.06 5.20 5.12
N THR A 42 -6.87 6.05 6.14
CA THR A 42 -6.30 7.39 6.00
C THR A 42 -4.88 7.49 6.55
N SER A 43 -4.33 6.40 7.08
CA SER A 43 -3.01 6.36 7.70
C SER A 43 -2.13 5.21 7.20
N ALA A 44 -2.47 4.67 6.06
CA ALA A 44 -1.68 3.70 5.30
C ALA A 44 -1.99 3.90 3.81
N SER A 45 -1.09 3.46 2.95
CA SER A 45 -1.21 3.68 1.51
C SER A 45 -0.74 2.48 0.70
N LEU A 46 -0.96 2.56 -0.62
CA LEU A 46 -0.53 1.56 -1.58
C LEU A 46 0.48 2.18 -2.53
N ILE A 47 1.55 1.45 -2.83
CA ILE A 47 2.54 1.90 -3.81
C ILE A 47 3.02 0.72 -4.67
N LEU A 48 3.50 1.07 -5.85
CA LEU A 48 4.38 0.19 -6.63
C LEU A 48 5.81 0.62 -6.36
N CYS A 49 6.65 -0.32 -6.02
CA CYS A 49 8.03 -0.01 -5.63
C CYS A 49 8.95 -1.14 -6.07
N GLU A 50 10.22 -0.82 -6.20
CA GLU A 50 11.25 -1.78 -6.52
C GLU A 50 11.33 -2.87 -5.44
N ASN A 51 11.37 -4.12 -5.87
CA ASN A 51 11.25 -5.27 -4.98
C ASN A 51 12.56 -6.02 -4.72
N ALA A 52 13.64 -5.70 -5.44
CA ALA A 52 14.89 -6.45 -5.34
C ALA A 52 15.84 -5.89 -4.27
N ASP A 53 16.05 -4.57 -4.28
CA ASP A 53 16.98 -3.91 -3.36
C ASP A 53 16.19 -3.29 -2.20
N SER A 54 16.35 -3.87 -1.00
CA SER A 54 15.68 -3.38 0.20
C SER A 54 16.09 -1.96 0.59
N ASP A 55 17.24 -1.48 0.12
CA ASP A 55 17.72 -0.13 0.41
C ASP A 55 16.80 0.93 -0.19
N VAL A 56 16.13 0.63 -1.31
CA VAL A 56 15.15 1.56 -1.89
C VAL A 56 14.03 1.84 -0.89
N ARG A 57 13.50 0.81 -0.26
CA ARG A 57 12.42 0.96 0.73
C ARG A 57 12.90 1.67 1.99
N SER A 58 14.09 1.36 2.45
CA SER A 58 14.71 2.04 3.60
C SER A 58 14.92 3.52 3.33
N ASP A 59 15.43 3.86 2.15
CA ASP A 59 15.66 5.25 1.75
C ASP A 59 14.35 6.02 1.64
N LEU A 60 13.30 5.40 1.10
CA LEU A 60 11.98 6.03 1.02
C LEU A 60 11.41 6.32 2.41
N GLU A 61 11.52 5.39 3.35
CA GLU A 61 11.06 5.60 4.73
C GLU A 61 11.85 6.71 5.41
N ASN A 62 13.17 6.71 5.28
CA ASN A 62 14.03 7.73 5.87
C ASN A 62 13.75 9.11 5.29
N PHE A 63 13.57 9.20 3.98
CA PHE A 63 13.21 10.45 3.31
C PHE A 63 11.88 10.99 3.82
N MET A 64 10.89 10.12 3.94
CA MET A 64 9.56 10.50 4.39
C MET A 64 9.58 11.00 5.85
N GLN A 65 10.36 10.36 6.72
CA GLN A 65 10.52 10.79 8.11
C GLN A 65 11.12 12.19 8.22
N GLN A 66 12.03 12.53 7.33
CA GLN A 66 12.64 13.87 7.32
C GLN A 66 11.69 14.93 6.75
N MET A 67 10.91 14.55 5.75
CA MET A 67 9.98 15.47 5.09
C MET A 67 8.74 15.74 5.96
N VAL A 68 8.24 14.72 6.64
CA VAL A 68 7.03 14.81 7.46
C VAL A 68 7.39 14.41 8.88
N ARG A 69 7.58 15.39 9.74
CA ARG A 69 8.09 15.18 11.10
C ARG A 69 7.00 14.75 12.06
N ASP A 70 7.28 13.68 12.80
CA ASP A 70 6.41 13.24 13.88
C ASP A 70 6.46 14.24 15.02
N GLY A 71 5.30 14.49 15.64
CA GLY A 71 5.20 15.37 16.79
C GLY A 71 5.50 16.83 16.50
N ASP A 72 5.42 17.27 15.24
CA ASP A 72 5.63 18.67 14.89
C ASP A 72 4.64 19.55 15.68
N PRO A 73 5.13 20.54 16.45
CA PRO A 73 4.26 21.38 17.30
C PRO A 73 3.28 22.24 16.51
N LEU A 74 3.46 22.39 15.20
CA LEU A 74 2.53 23.12 14.34
C LEU A 74 1.26 22.32 14.04
N PHE A 75 1.26 21.00 14.25
CA PHE A 75 0.08 20.19 14.02
C PHE A 75 -0.98 20.43 15.11
N ARG A 76 -2.23 20.59 14.68
CA ARG A 76 -3.38 20.72 15.58
C ARG A 76 -3.97 19.35 15.91
N HIS A 77 -3.90 18.39 14.99
CA HIS A 77 -4.38 17.03 15.18
C HIS A 77 -3.34 16.23 15.95
N ARG A 78 -3.52 16.06 17.26
CA ARG A 78 -2.53 15.46 18.16
C ARG A 78 -3.11 14.42 19.11
N ALA A 79 -4.42 14.27 19.16
CA ALA A 79 -5.07 13.43 20.16
C ALA A 79 -4.74 11.94 20.03
N GLU A 80 -4.36 11.48 18.85
CA GLU A 80 -4.07 10.07 18.58
C GLU A 80 -2.56 9.76 18.53
N GLY A 81 -1.73 10.65 19.06
CA GLY A 81 -0.29 10.46 19.12
C GLY A 81 0.49 11.28 18.10
N PRO A 82 1.83 11.29 18.22
CA PRO A 82 2.68 12.13 17.37
C PRO A 82 2.79 11.66 15.93
N ASP A 83 2.44 10.40 15.65
CA ASP A 83 2.57 9.78 14.34
C ASP A 83 1.32 9.87 13.47
N ASP A 84 0.17 10.27 14.04
CA ASP A 84 -1.09 10.20 13.30
C ASP A 84 -1.21 11.29 12.23
N MET A 85 -0.96 12.55 12.57
CA MET A 85 -1.01 13.60 11.54
C MET A 85 0.04 13.39 10.44
N PRO A 86 1.28 13.04 10.77
CA PRO A 86 2.24 12.62 9.73
C PRO A 86 1.75 11.46 8.88
N ALA A 87 1.07 10.48 9.46
CA ALA A 87 0.50 9.37 8.70
C ALA A 87 -0.55 9.83 7.69
N HIS A 88 -1.40 10.80 8.08
CA HIS A 88 -2.37 11.41 7.15
C HIS A 88 -1.66 12.10 5.98
N ILE A 89 -0.60 12.86 6.27
CA ILE A 89 0.17 13.56 5.22
C ILE A 89 0.81 12.56 4.28
N ARG A 90 1.47 11.54 4.82
CA ARG A 90 2.10 10.49 4.03
C ARG A 90 1.09 9.79 3.12
N SER A 91 -0.12 9.52 3.62
CA SER A 91 -1.19 8.89 2.85
C SER A 91 -1.65 9.78 1.70
N VAL A 92 -1.77 11.09 1.94
CA VAL A 92 -2.16 12.06 0.91
C VAL A 92 -1.08 12.19 -0.18
N LEU A 93 0.20 12.11 0.21
CA LEU A 93 1.33 12.23 -0.71
C LEU A 93 1.60 10.97 -1.53
N THR A 94 1.10 9.83 -1.11
CA THR A 94 1.29 8.56 -1.81
C THR A 94 -0.01 8.16 -2.53
N SER A 95 -0.44 6.91 -2.43
CA SER A 95 -1.62 6.50 -3.19
C SER A 95 -2.59 5.69 -2.34
N SER A 96 -3.88 5.93 -2.51
CA SER A 96 -4.94 5.13 -1.88
C SER A 96 -5.48 4.05 -2.82
N SER A 97 -5.13 4.10 -4.08
CA SER A 97 -5.61 3.14 -5.07
C SER A 97 -4.55 2.91 -6.15
N LEU A 98 -4.53 1.67 -6.66
CA LEU A 98 -3.66 1.28 -7.77
C LEU A 98 -4.52 0.53 -8.77
N THR A 99 -4.25 0.74 -10.06
CA THR A 99 -4.85 -0.06 -11.12
C THR A 99 -3.74 -0.76 -11.88
N ILE A 100 -3.81 -2.09 -11.95
CA ILE A 100 -2.78 -2.92 -12.55
C ILE A 100 -3.41 -3.74 -13.67
N PRO A 101 -2.86 -3.70 -14.88
CA PRO A 101 -3.34 -4.56 -15.97
C PRO A 101 -3.13 -6.03 -15.66
N ILE A 102 -4.05 -6.85 -16.13
CA ILE A 102 -3.95 -8.32 -16.08
C ILE A 102 -3.73 -8.84 -17.49
N ALA A 103 -2.75 -9.70 -17.65
CA ALA A 103 -2.53 -10.45 -18.89
C ALA A 103 -2.12 -11.87 -18.54
N LYS A 104 -2.64 -12.84 -19.29
CA LYS A 104 -2.38 -14.28 -19.06
C LYS A 104 -2.65 -14.71 -17.62
N GLY A 105 -3.69 -14.14 -17.02
CA GLY A 105 -4.10 -14.46 -15.64
C GLY A 105 -3.17 -13.96 -14.55
N ARG A 106 -2.34 -12.97 -14.81
CA ARG A 106 -1.35 -12.45 -13.87
C ARG A 106 -1.28 -10.92 -13.94
N CYS A 107 -0.78 -10.30 -12.85
CA CYS A 107 -0.43 -8.88 -12.87
C CYS A 107 0.64 -8.62 -13.95
N LEU A 108 0.38 -7.64 -14.80
CA LEU A 108 1.34 -7.23 -15.83
C LEU A 108 2.31 -6.20 -15.26
N LEU A 109 3.06 -6.64 -14.24
CA LEU A 109 4.08 -5.81 -13.58
C LEU A 109 5.40 -5.86 -14.34
N GLY A 110 6.16 -4.77 -14.26
CA GLY A 110 7.56 -4.79 -14.66
C GLY A 110 8.38 -5.72 -13.75
N THR A 111 9.57 -6.11 -14.21
CA THR A 111 10.43 -7.07 -13.50
C THR A 111 10.72 -6.66 -12.06
N TRP A 112 10.89 -5.36 -11.81
CA TRP A 112 11.29 -4.82 -10.52
C TRP A 112 10.13 -4.25 -9.72
N GLN A 113 8.89 -4.34 -10.21
CA GLN A 113 7.74 -3.80 -9.52
C GLN A 113 7.14 -4.83 -8.56
N GLY A 114 7.00 -4.43 -7.30
CA GLY A 114 6.18 -5.12 -6.32
C GLY A 114 5.03 -4.22 -5.89
N ILE A 115 3.98 -4.83 -5.37
CA ILE A 115 2.83 -4.13 -4.81
C ILE A 115 3.01 -4.11 -3.30
N TYR A 116 3.02 -2.90 -2.71
CA TYR A 116 3.26 -2.74 -1.29
C TYR A 116 2.15 -1.97 -0.61
N LEU A 117 1.81 -2.42 0.60
CA LEU A 117 1.07 -1.63 1.58
C LEU A 117 2.11 -0.90 2.43
N TRP A 118 2.02 0.42 2.51
CA TRP A 118 2.91 1.24 3.35
C TRP A 118 2.16 1.66 4.60
N GLU A 119 2.54 1.07 5.76
CA GLU A 119 1.99 1.43 7.05
C GLU A 119 2.68 2.69 7.56
N HIS A 120 1.90 3.70 7.90
CA HIS A 120 2.45 4.98 8.34
C HIS A 120 2.32 5.22 9.84
N ARG A 121 1.62 4.33 10.58
CA ARG A 121 1.51 4.41 12.03
C ARG A 121 2.61 3.61 12.72
N PHE A 122 2.95 4.01 13.97
CA PHE A 122 3.95 3.30 14.77
C PHE A 122 3.49 1.94 15.25
N ASN A 123 2.18 1.81 15.55
CA ASN A 123 1.62 0.58 16.10
C ASN A 123 1.12 -0.36 15.01
N ALA A 124 1.00 -1.63 15.36
CA ALA A 124 0.42 -2.65 14.49
C ALA A 124 -1.06 -2.37 14.21
N HIS A 125 -1.48 -2.64 13.00
CA HIS A 125 -2.87 -2.47 12.55
C HIS A 125 -3.27 -3.63 11.65
N THR A 126 -4.58 -3.80 11.46
CA THR A 126 -5.13 -4.62 10.39
C THR A 126 -5.67 -3.67 9.32
N ARG A 127 -5.13 -3.76 8.11
CA ARG A 127 -5.51 -2.89 7.00
C ARG A 127 -6.34 -3.64 5.99
N ASN A 128 -7.43 -3.01 5.53
CA ASN A 128 -8.36 -3.59 4.56
C ASN A 128 -8.10 -3.00 3.19
N ILE A 129 -7.92 -3.88 2.20
CA ILE A 129 -7.75 -3.52 0.80
C ILE A 129 -8.86 -4.18 0.01
N ILE A 130 -9.64 -3.38 -0.71
CA ILE A 130 -10.64 -3.90 -1.64
C ILE A 130 -9.94 -4.20 -2.97
N VAL A 131 -10.04 -5.43 -3.39
CA VAL A 131 -9.52 -5.87 -4.69
C VAL A 131 -10.70 -6.10 -5.63
N THR A 132 -10.71 -5.38 -6.74
CA THR A 132 -11.74 -5.50 -7.76
C THR A 132 -11.09 -5.92 -9.07
N ILE A 133 -11.60 -6.99 -9.67
CA ILE A 133 -11.14 -7.46 -10.97
C ILE A 133 -12.23 -7.22 -11.99
N GLN A 134 -11.86 -6.51 -13.03
CA GLN A 134 -12.71 -6.21 -14.17
C GLN A 134 -12.15 -6.93 -15.38
N ARG A 135 -12.97 -7.82 -15.94
CA ARG A 135 -12.62 -8.56 -17.16
C ARG A 135 -12.72 -7.64 -18.38
N ASP A 136 -11.81 -7.84 -19.30
CA ASP A 136 -11.84 -7.20 -20.61
C ASP A 136 -13.03 -7.68 -21.43
#